data_69b36327ccee963a1967134cbf0fe841
#
_entry.id   69b36327ccee963a1967134cbf0fe841
#
_cell.length_a   1.000
_cell.length_b   1.000
_cell.length_c   1.000
_cell.angle_alpha   90.00
_cell.angle_beta   90.00
_cell.angle_gamma   90.00
#
_symmetry.space_group_name_H-M   'P 1'
#
loop_
_entity.id
_entity.type
_entity.pdbx_description
1 polymer ?
#
loop_
_entity_poly.entity_id
_entity_poly.type
_entity_poly.pdbx_seq_one_letter_code
_entity_poly.pdbx_strand_id
1 'polypeptide(L)'
;MGNFYKEKHGVDFVALRYSSVYGPGLYRSIPLELKKGILGQPCRPFLTRPLDDLIYIDDVADAVGRALFAEKPLSRAYNIGLDKAYVSEDLRRAIQKALPDLNFAIGEHPNAAEVAPHRLRSPLDISLAKKELGWTPKIYLEDGIARLAQWLQSHRASLRL
;
A
#
# COMPACT_ATOMS: atom_id res chain seq x y z
N MET A 1 15.79 -13.97 13.23
CA MET A 1 15.93 -15.17 12.38
C MET A 1 16.87 -14.93 11.19
N GLY A 2 16.67 -13.92 10.31
CA GLY A 2 17.55 -13.67 9.16
C GLY A 2 19.03 -13.48 9.52
N ASN A 3 19.35 -12.70 10.56
CA ASN A 3 20.73 -12.52 11.03
C ASN A 3 21.40 -13.84 11.44
N PHE A 4 20.64 -14.72 12.09
CA PHE A 4 21.14 -16.05 12.48
C PHE A 4 21.54 -16.89 11.25
N TYR A 5 20.72 -16.88 10.20
CA TYR A 5 21.03 -17.59 8.96
C TYR A 5 22.23 -17.01 8.24
N LYS A 6 22.40 -15.67 8.24
CA LYS A 6 23.60 -15.04 7.68
C LYS A 6 24.86 -15.45 8.43
N GLU A 7 24.84 -15.39 9.75
CA GLU A 7 26.00 -15.70 10.60
C GLU A 7 26.37 -17.19 10.57
N LYS A 8 25.35 -18.07 10.59
CA LYS A 8 25.57 -19.51 10.68
C LYS A 8 25.73 -20.21 9.34
N HIS A 9 25.13 -19.70 8.28
CA HIS A 9 25.03 -20.37 6.99
C HIS A 9 25.49 -19.52 5.81
N GLY A 10 25.97 -18.30 6.03
CA GLY A 10 26.40 -17.37 4.98
C GLY A 10 25.28 -16.88 4.04
N VAL A 11 24.01 -17.09 4.42
CA VAL A 11 22.86 -16.66 3.62
C VAL A 11 22.67 -15.16 3.76
N ASP A 12 22.75 -14.42 2.67
CA ASP A 12 22.47 -13.00 2.68
C ASP A 12 20.98 -12.71 2.98
N PHE A 13 20.74 -11.70 3.79
CA PHE A 13 19.42 -11.34 4.27
C PHE A 13 19.22 -9.84 4.24
N VAL A 14 18.11 -9.43 3.65
CA VAL A 14 17.61 -8.04 3.65
C VAL A 14 16.16 -8.02 4.07
N ALA A 15 15.79 -7.16 5.00
CA ALA A 15 14.42 -6.92 5.43
C ALA A 15 13.84 -5.70 4.72
N LEU A 16 12.70 -5.85 4.08
CA LEU A 16 11.91 -4.74 3.55
C LEU A 16 10.70 -4.52 4.45
N ARG A 17 10.58 -3.32 5.02
CA ARG A 17 9.49 -2.92 5.92
C ARG A 17 8.50 -2.07 5.14
N TYR A 18 7.35 -2.66 4.82
CA TYR A 18 6.34 -1.99 4.00
C TYR A 18 5.40 -1.13 4.84
N SER A 19 4.96 -0.03 4.26
CA SER A 19 3.78 0.71 4.71
C SER A 19 2.48 -0.04 4.38
N SER A 20 1.35 0.63 4.24
CA SER A 20 0.09 0.00 3.88
C SER A 20 0.04 -0.32 2.37
N VAL A 21 0.36 -1.57 2.02
CA VAL A 21 0.34 -2.02 0.61
C VAL A 21 -1.09 -2.20 0.12
N TYR A 22 -1.38 -1.74 -1.10
CA TYR A 22 -2.64 -2.00 -1.80
C TYR A 22 -2.40 -2.28 -3.29
N GLY A 23 -3.37 -2.92 -3.94
CA GLY A 23 -3.28 -3.25 -5.37
C GLY A 23 -4.02 -4.53 -5.73
N PRO A 24 -3.90 -5.01 -6.97
CA PRO A 24 -4.45 -6.28 -7.42
C PRO A 24 -4.02 -7.46 -6.55
N GLY A 25 -4.93 -8.42 -6.35
CA GLY A 25 -4.64 -9.64 -5.57
C GLY A 25 -4.81 -9.50 -4.06
N LEU A 26 -4.99 -8.30 -3.52
CA LEU A 26 -5.29 -8.13 -2.09
C LEU A 26 -6.79 -8.28 -1.85
N TYR A 27 -7.17 -9.23 -0.98
CA TYR A 27 -8.56 -9.57 -0.67
C TYR A 27 -9.04 -8.95 0.65
N ARG A 28 -8.58 -7.76 1.00
CA ARG A 28 -8.97 -7.01 2.20
C ARG A 28 -8.86 -5.51 1.96
N SER A 29 -9.41 -4.73 2.90
CA SER A 29 -9.32 -3.25 2.89
C SER A 29 -9.82 -2.64 1.57
N ILE A 30 -9.15 -1.61 1.07
CA ILE A 30 -9.53 -0.85 -0.13
C ILE A 30 -9.83 -1.74 -1.34
N PRO A 31 -8.95 -2.68 -1.78
CA PRO A 31 -9.23 -3.49 -2.95
C PRO A 31 -10.48 -4.36 -2.83
N LEU A 32 -10.74 -4.92 -1.66
CA LEU A 32 -11.94 -5.74 -1.43
C LEU A 32 -13.22 -4.92 -1.55
N GLU A 33 -13.27 -3.75 -0.92
CA GLU A 33 -14.50 -2.93 -0.95
C GLU A 33 -14.74 -2.32 -2.33
N LEU A 34 -13.70 -1.89 -3.06
CA LEU A 34 -13.83 -1.47 -4.46
C LEU A 34 -14.33 -2.61 -5.34
N LYS A 35 -13.81 -3.82 -5.16
CA LYS A 35 -14.27 -5.01 -5.86
C LYS A 35 -15.77 -5.27 -5.64
N LYS A 36 -16.22 -5.23 -4.37
CA LYS A 36 -17.64 -5.39 -4.03
C LYS A 36 -18.51 -4.35 -4.74
N GLY A 37 -18.10 -3.07 -4.67
CA GLY A 37 -18.82 -1.99 -5.31
C GLY A 37 -18.93 -2.16 -6.82
N ILE A 38 -17.86 -2.54 -7.51
CA ILE A 38 -17.86 -2.82 -8.95
C ILE A 38 -18.79 -4.00 -9.31
N LEU A 39 -18.92 -4.97 -8.40
CA LEU A 39 -19.83 -6.11 -8.55
C LEU A 39 -21.29 -5.79 -8.15
N GLY A 40 -21.58 -4.56 -7.73
CA GLY A 40 -22.91 -4.14 -7.29
C GLY A 40 -23.30 -4.67 -5.90
N GLN A 41 -22.32 -5.06 -5.10
CA GLN A 41 -22.55 -5.57 -3.76
C GLN A 41 -22.39 -4.47 -2.72
N PRO A 42 -23.02 -4.60 -1.54
CA PRO A 42 -22.88 -3.64 -0.46
C PRO A 42 -21.41 -3.48 -0.03
N CYS A 43 -20.90 -2.26 -0.13
CA CYS A 43 -19.58 -1.90 0.39
C CYS A 43 -19.71 -1.56 1.88
N ARG A 44 -18.77 -2.03 2.68
CA ARG A 44 -18.63 -1.51 4.03
C ARG A 44 -17.99 -0.13 3.97
N PRO A 45 -18.32 0.79 4.89
CA PRO A 45 -17.59 2.03 5.02
C PRO A 45 -16.09 1.73 5.14
N PHE A 46 -15.28 2.41 4.35
CA PHE A 46 -13.83 2.35 4.55
C PHE A 46 -13.53 3.02 5.90
N LEU A 47 -13.19 2.23 6.88
CA LEU A 47 -12.57 2.73 8.10
C LEU A 47 -11.11 3.04 7.76
N THR A 48 -10.90 4.19 7.18
CA THR A 48 -9.54 4.66 6.93
C THR A 48 -8.95 5.15 8.23
N ARG A 49 -7.69 4.90 8.41
CA ARG A 49 -6.94 5.57 9.46
C ARG A 49 -6.94 7.07 9.16
N PRO A 50 -6.91 7.93 10.20
CA PRO A 50 -6.83 9.36 10.00
C PRO A 50 -5.64 9.78 9.12
N LEU A 51 -4.58 8.99 9.13
CA LEU A 51 -3.38 9.17 8.33
C LEU A 51 -2.78 7.80 7.99
N ASP A 52 -2.51 7.54 6.71
CA ASP A 52 -1.88 6.27 6.29
C ASP A 52 -0.93 6.51 5.09
N ASP A 53 0.21 5.82 5.12
CA ASP A 53 1.15 5.74 4.01
C ASP A 53 0.72 4.55 3.13
N LEU A 54 0.08 4.84 2.00
CA LEU A 54 -0.53 3.86 1.10
C LEU A 54 0.36 3.63 -0.11
N ILE A 55 1.08 2.51 -0.16
CA ILE A 55 1.96 2.16 -1.27
C ILE A 55 1.32 1.15 -2.24
N TYR A 56 1.45 1.40 -3.54
CA TYR A 56 0.94 0.51 -4.57
C TYR A 56 1.85 -0.71 -4.76
N ILE A 57 1.26 -1.86 -5.06
CA ILE A 57 1.96 -3.16 -5.11
C ILE A 57 3.13 -3.18 -6.11
N ASP A 58 3.03 -2.48 -7.25
CA ASP A 58 4.09 -2.46 -8.27
C ASP A 58 5.35 -1.76 -7.75
N ASP A 59 5.22 -0.70 -6.95
CA ASP A 59 6.37 -0.05 -6.31
C ASP A 59 7.04 -0.97 -5.28
N VAL A 60 6.24 -1.78 -4.58
CA VAL A 60 6.77 -2.81 -3.66
C VAL A 60 7.53 -3.88 -4.45
N ALA A 61 6.98 -4.33 -5.58
CA ALA A 61 7.63 -5.31 -6.45
C ALA A 61 8.97 -4.78 -7.01
N ASP A 62 9.01 -3.50 -7.45
CA ASP A 62 10.26 -2.85 -7.88
C ASP A 62 11.29 -2.81 -6.73
N ALA A 63 10.87 -2.47 -5.50
CA ALA A 63 11.75 -2.48 -4.34
C ALA A 63 12.33 -3.87 -4.04
N VAL A 64 11.50 -4.92 -4.13
CA VAL A 64 11.93 -6.31 -3.95
C VAL A 64 12.97 -6.68 -5.01
N GLY A 65 12.70 -6.38 -6.29
CA GLY A 65 13.64 -6.62 -7.38
C GLY A 65 14.98 -5.94 -7.17
N ARG A 66 14.95 -4.65 -6.81
CA ARG A 66 16.19 -3.90 -6.53
C ARG A 66 16.97 -4.45 -5.34
N ALA A 67 16.30 -4.85 -4.27
CA ALA A 67 16.97 -5.46 -3.12
C ALA A 67 17.56 -6.83 -3.44
N LEU A 68 16.88 -7.62 -4.29
CA LEU A 68 17.32 -8.96 -4.69
C LEU A 68 18.57 -8.92 -5.59
N PHE A 69 18.61 -7.95 -6.51
CA PHE A 69 19.70 -7.82 -7.49
C PHE A 69 20.74 -6.77 -7.12
N ALA A 70 20.67 -6.19 -5.91
CA ALA A 70 21.68 -5.27 -5.44
C ALA A 70 23.01 -6.01 -5.19
N GLU A 71 24.07 -5.56 -5.82
CA GLU A 71 25.40 -6.18 -5.68
C GLU A 71 25.92 -6.14 -4.24
N LYS A 72 25.66 -5.06 -3.53
CA LYS A 72 26.08 -4.85 -2.13
C LYS A 72 25.07 -3.98 -1.37
N PRO A 73 23.98 -4.52 -0.86
CA PRO A 73 23.16 -3.78 0.09
C PRO A 73 24.00 -3.51 1.34
N LEU A 74 24.18 -2.22 1.68
CA LEU A 74 24.96 -1.83 2.86
C LEU A 74 24.18 -2.02 4.15
N SER A 75 22.85 -1.95 4.08
CA SER A 75 21.95 -2.06 5.22
C SER A 75 21.12 -3.33 5.19
N ARG A 76 20.78 -3.84 6.37
CA ARG A 76 19.98 -5.06 6.52
C ARG A 76 18.47 -4.84 6.49
N ALA A 77 18.02 -3.60 6.55
CA ALA A 77 16.60 -3.25 6.56
C ALA A 77 16.35 -1.93 5.87
N TYR A 78 15.34 -1.90 5.01
CA TYR A 78 14.88 -0.71 4.30
C TYR A 78 13.40 -0.49 4.53
N ASN A 79 13.02 0.76 4.76
CA ASN A 79 11.62 1.15 4.75
C ASN A 79 11.18 1.38 3.30
N ILE A 80 10.02 0.83 2.95
CA ILE A 80 9.41 0.90 1.63
C ILE A 80 8.00 1.48 1.79
N GLY A 81 7.84 2.73 1.42
CA GLY A 81 6.62 3.52 1.55
C GLY A 81 6.62 4.68 0.57
N LEU A 82 5.59 5.52 0.63
CA LEU A 82 5.48 6.67 -0.27
C LEU A 82 6.24 7.91 0.20
N ASP A 83 6.78 7.90 1.43
CA ASP A 83 7.32 9.13 2.06
C ASP A 83 6.25 10.24 2.14
N LYS A 84 4.98 9.83 2.09
CA LYS A 84 3.81 10.69 2.14
C LYS A 84 2.64 9.94 2.76
N ALA A 85 1.95 10.58 3.70
CA ALA A 85 0.71 10.05 4.23
C ALA A 85 -0.49 10.76 3.60
N TYR A 86 -1.60 10.03 3.52
CA TYR A 86 -2.87 10.50 3.00
C TYR A 86 -3.94 10.43 4.07
N VAL A 87 -4.86 11.39 4.06
CA VAL A 87 -6.06 11.37 4.89
C VAL A 87 -7.21 10.68 4.16
N SER A 88 -8.25 10.32 4.90
CA SER A 88 -9.44 9.64 4.36
C SER A 88 -10.07 10.38 3.18
N GLU A 89 -10.05 11.70 3.23
CA GLU A 89 -10.61 12.56 2.16
C GLU A 89 -9.83 12.46 0.86
N ASP A 90 -8.49 12.30 0.92
CA ASP A 90 -7.69 12.09 -0.28
C ASP A 90 -8.06 10.78 -0.97
N LEU A 91 -8.25 9.72 -0.17
CA LEU A 91 -8.70 8.42 -0.67
C LEU A 91 -10.09 8.51 -1.29
N ARG A 92 -11.03 9.21 -0.62
CA ARG A 92 -12.38 9.42 -1.14
C ARG A 92 -12.35 10.09 -2.52
N ARG A 93 -11.59 11.18 -2.65
CA ARG A 93 -11.44 11.91 -3.91
C ARG A 93 -10.82 11.05 -5.02
N ALA A 94 -9.78 10.28 -4.70
CA ALA A 94 -9.14 9.38 -5.67
C ALA A 94 -10.12 8.30 -6.17
N ILE A 95 -10.89 7.70 -5.27
CA ILE A 95 -11.90 6.68 -5.63
C ILE A 95 -13.01 7.31 -6.47
N GLN A 96 -13.56 8.45 -6.06
CA GLN A 96 -14.65 9.11 -6.78
C GLN A 96 -14.23 9.56 -8.18
N LYS A 97 -12.97 9.98 -8.34
CA LYS A 97 -12.40 10.33 -9.65
C LYS A 97 -12.27 9.10 -10.56
N ALA A 98 -11.84 7.96 -10.02
CA ALA A 98 -11.63 6.73 -10.78
C ALA A 98 -12.94 5.95 -11.07
N LEU A 99 -13.92 6.05 -10.19
CA LEU A 99 -15.19 5.32 -10.21
C LEU A 99 -16.34 6.27 -9.81
N PRO A 100 -16.72 7.23 -10.68
CA PRO A 100 -17.69 8.27 -10.34
C PRO A 100 -19.09 7.73 -9.99
N ASP A 101 -19.48 6.60 -10.57
CA ASP A 101 -20.78 5.98 -10.34
C ASP A 101 -20.79 5.03 -9.12
N LEU A 102 -19.65 4.85 -8.47
CA LEU A 102 -19.56 3.96 -7.33
C LEU A 102 -20.13 4.66 -6.08
N ASN A 103 -21.26 4.16 -5.59
CA ASN A 103 -21.79 4.59 -4.31
C ASN A 103 -21.06 3.88 -3.17
N PHE A 104 -20.17 4.61 -2.50
CA PHE A 104 -19.43 4.09 -1.35
C PHE A 104 -19.39 5.14 -0.25
N ALA A 105 -19.37 4.69 0.99
CA ALA A 105 -19.15 5.55 2.14
C ALA A 105 -17.75 5.35 2.70
N ILE A 106 -17.03 6.44 2.92
CA ILE A 106 -15.86 6.41 3.80
C ILE A 106 -16.39 6.72 5.20
N GLY A 107 -16.34 5.73 6.08
CA GLY A 107 -16.64 5.93 7.49
C GLY A 107 -15.49 6.73 8.10
N GLU A 108 -15.80 7.83 8.74
CA GLU A 108 -14.86 8.43 9.67
C GLU A 108 -14.64 7.45 10.82
N HIS A 109 -13.40 7.28 11.22
CA HIS A 109 -13.12 6.58 12.47
C HIS A 109 -13.85 7.34 13.57
N PRO A 110 -14.71 6.67 14.37
CA PRO A 110 -15.67 7.35 15.22
C PRO A 110 -15.10 8.39 16.17
N ASN A 111 -13.81 8.45 16.37
CA ASN A 111 -13.16 9.53 17.10
C ASN A 111 -11.71 9.66 16.63
N ALA A 112 -11.46 10.55 15.67
CA ALA A 112 -10.07 10.88 15.28
C ALA A 112 -9.25 11.39 16.49
N ALA A 113 -9.90 11.99 17.50
CA ALA A 113 -9.29 12.41 18.76
C ALA A 113 -9.02 11.25 19.74
N GLU A 114 -9.72 10.13 19.62
CA GLU A 114 -9.56 8.95 20.50
C GLU A 114 -8.70 7.85 19.83
N VAL A 115 -8.32 8.02 18.58
CA VAL A 115 -7.37 7.09 17.95
C VAL A 115 -6.06 7.18 18.70
N ALA A 116 -5.76 6.13 19.43
CA ALA A 116 -4.50 6.05 20.17
C ALA A 116 -3.32 6.40 19.25
N PRO A 117 -2.36 7.22 19.69
CA PRO A 117 -1.26 7.74 18.85
C PRO A 117 -0.52 6.66 18.05
N HIS A 118 -0.46 5.42 18.58
CA HIS A 118 0.15 4.27 17.88
C HIS A 118 -0.63 3.78 16.65
N ARG A 119 -1.84 4.26 16.41
CA ARG A 119 -2.65 3.96 15.21
C ARG A 119 -2.49 4.98 14.10
N LEU A 120 -1.85 6.12 14.39
CA LEU A 120 -1.44 7.07 13.38
C LEU A 120 -0.20 6.49 12.69
N ARG A 121 -0.26 6.33 11.38
CA ARG A 121 0.91 5.93 10.59
C ARG A 121 1.47 7.14 9.89
N SER A 122 2.52 7.70 10.47
CA SER A 122 3.36 8.66 9.78
C SER A 122 4.01 8.03 8.54
N PRO A 123 4.35 8.82 7.51
CA PRO A 123 5.14 8.35 6.39
C PRO A 123 6.39 7.64 6.87
N LEU A 124 6.77 6.58 6.17
CA LEU A 124 8.05 5.93 6.41
C LEU A 124 9.18 6.77 5.83
N ASP A 125 10.22 7.00 6.59
CA ASP A 125 11.47 7.53 6.04
C ASP A 125 12.12 6.48 5.12
N ILE A 126 12.15 6.77 3.83
CA ILE A 126 12.69 5.91 2.76
C ILE A 126 14.06 6.38 2.26
N SER A 127 14.71 7.32 2.94
CA SER A 127 15.98 7.91 2.53
C SER A 127 17.07 6.87 2.28
N LEU A 128 17.10 5.82 3.10
CA LEU A 128 18.05 4.73 2.98
C LEU A 128 17.82 3.88 1.72
N ALA A 129 16.55 3.57 1.40
CA ALA A 129 16.20 2.86 0.17
C ALA A 129 16.54 3.68 -1.08
N LYS A 130 16.30 5.00 -1.04
CA LYS A 130 16.72 5.92 -2.09
C LYS A 130 18.23 5.88 -2.31
N LYS A 131 18.99 5.98 -1.22
CA LYS A 131 20.45 6.06 -1.28
C LYS A 131 21.12 4.76 -1.72
N GLU A 132 20.72 3.63 -1.16
CA GLU A 132 21.44 2.37 -1.33
C GLU A 132 20.86 1.46 -2.40
N LEU A 133 19.52 1.45 -2.57
CA LEU A 133 18.85 0.65 -3.61
C LEU A 133 18.52 1.47 -4.86
N GLY A 134 18.75 2.79 -4.86
CA GLY A 134 18.32 3.67 -5.94
C GLY A 134 16.78 3.61 -6.15
N TRP A 135 16.03 3.22 -5.11
CA TRP A 135 14.60 3.02 -5.19
C TRP A 135 13.82 4.26 -4.73
N THR A 136 12.83 4.63 -5.50
CA THR A 136 11.82 5.65 -5.13
C THR A 136 10.46 5.19 -5.59
N PRO A 137 9.38 5.48 -4.83
CA PRO A 137 8.03 5.19 -5.28
C PRO A 137 7.68 6.04 -6.51
N LYS A 138 6.88 5.49 -7.42
CA LYS A 138 6.46 6.13 -8.67
C LYS A 138 4.95 6.29 -8.76
N ILE A 139 4.19 5.47 -8.03
CA ILE A 139 2.72 5.38 -8.14
C ILE A 139 2.09 5.98 -6.90
N TYR A 140 1.64 7.21 -7.02
CA TYR A 140 0.93 7.92 -5.95
C TYR A 140 -0.55 7.54 -5.90
N LEU A 141 -1.26 7.97 -4.85
CA LEU A 141 -2.60 7.50 -4.50
C LEU A 141 -3.60 7.56 -5.68
N GLU A 142 -3.68 8.69 -6.37
CA GLU A 142 -4.63 8.84 -7.48
C GLU A 142 -4.38 7.85 -8.61
N ASP A 143 -3.12 7.73 -9.04
CA ASP A 143 -2.72 6.79 -10.09
C ASP A 143 -2.91 5.34 -9.66
N GLY A 144 -2.55 5.02 -8.41
CA GLY A 144 -2.70 3.68 -7.87
C GLY A 144 -4.17 3.25 -7.77
N ILE A 145 -5.06 4.14 -7.33
CA ILE A 145 -6.51 3.88 -7.30
C ILE A 145 -7.06 3.74 -8.71
N ALA A 146 -6.65 4.59 -9.66
CA ALA A 146 -7.08 4.49 -11.05
C ALA A 146 -6.65 3.15 -11.69
N ARG A 147 -5.40 2.73 -11.49
CA ARG A 147 -4.89 1.42 -11.95
C ARG A 147 -5.66 0.25 -11.35
N LEU A 148 -5.91 0.30 -10.04
CA LEU A 148 -6.69 -0.73 -9.35
C LEU A 148 -8.12 -0.80 -9.88
N ALA A 149 -8.79 0.34 -10.08
CA ALA A 149 -10.14 0.41 -10.63
C ALA A 149 -10.18 -0.17 -12.05
N GLN A 150 -9.25 0.22 -12.91
CA GLN A 150 -9.14 -0.32 -14.27
C GLN A 150 -8.91 -1.83 -14.26
N TRP A 151 -8.02 -2.33 -13.41
CA TRP A 151 -7.76 -3.76 -13.28
C TRP A 151 -9.01 -4.52 -12.83
N LEU A 152 -9.72 -4.03 -11.82
CA LEU A 152 -10.95 -4.63 -11.33
C LEU A 152 -12.05 -4.65 -12.39
N GLN A 153 -12.21 -3.58 -13.18
CA GLN A 153 -13.17 -3.50 -14.26
C GLN A 153 -12.85 -4.47 -15.41
N SER A 154 -11.58 -4.54 -15.83
CA SER A 154 -11.14 -5.44 -16.91
C SER A 154 -11.22 -6.93 -16.52
N HIS A 155 -11.14 -7.25 -15.23
CA HIS A 155 -11.24 -8.62 -14.73
C HIS A 155 -12.60 -8.94 -14.10
N ARG A 156 -13.62 -8.09 -14.30
CA ARG A 156 -14.93 -8.22 -13.65
C ARG A 156 -15.53 -9.62 -13.77
N ALA A 157 -15.44 -10.23 -14.95
CA ALA A 157 -16.00 -11.57 -15.21
C ALA A 157 -15.33 -12.69 -14.40
N SER A 158 -14.07 -12.51 -14.01
CA SER A 158 -13.29 -13.47 -13.21
C SER A 158 -13.25 -13.16 -11.73
N LEU A 159 -13.78 -12.00 -11.31
CA LEU A 159 -13.81 -11.64 -9.89
C LEU A 159 -14.77 -12.54 -9.12
N ARG A 160 -14.24 -13.33 -8.19
CA ARG A 160 -15.02 -14.11 -7.22
C ARG A 160 -14.80 -13.51 -5.83
N LEU A 161 -15.85 -13.47 -5.03
CA LEU A 161 -15.78 -13.06 -3.60
C LEU A 161 -15.45 -14.25 -2.73
#